data_b78d647e6c992a4db10094e421c6b15b
#
_entry.id   b78d647e6c992a4db10094e421c6b15b
#
_cell.length_a   1.000
_cell.length_b   1.000
_cell.length_c   1.000
_cell.angle_alpha   90.00
_cell.angle_beta   90.00
_cell.angle_gamma   90.00
#
_symmetry.space_group_name_H-M   'P 1'
#
loop_
_entity.id
_entity.type
_entity.pdbx_description
1 polymer ?
#
loop_
_entity_poly.entity_id
_entity_poly.type
_entity_poly.pdbx_seq_one_letter_code
_entity_poly.pdbx_strand_id
1 'polypeptide(L)'
;MPTDTRGVHIWLVMMKAFHAVNPYAARSFQSHGLGDSDFRVLEALLHKGPLPVNTIGPKVFLTPGSISIAVDRLYEKGLVTRMESGTDRRVRVVDLTPKGRELITTIFSVHAEDMEKLAQILKPTERVQLVNALKRLGKHAAESAADNSLHRLTEPVQPGKSQAEQTSPRLLRSGTPRRTIRR
;
A
#
# COMPACT_ATOMS: atom_id res chain seq x y z
N MET A 1 17.34 25.13 14.23
CA MET A 1 16.58 25.57 13.04
C MET A 1 15.21 24.96 13.13
N PRO A 2 14.10 25.71 13.06
CA PRO A 2 12.78 25.09 12.99
C PRO A 2 12.70 24.26 11.69
N THR A 3 12.32 23.00 11.83
CA THR A 3 12.13 22.10 10.68
C THR A 3 10.92 22.58 9.87
N ASP A 4 11.10 22.79 8.55
CA ASP A 4 9.99 23.11 7.66
C ASP A 4 9.01 21.95 7.58
N THR A 5 7.80 22.12 8.11
CA THR A 5 6.76 21.09 8.19
C THR A 5 5.80 21.10 6.99
N ARG A 6 6.04 21.93 5.97
CA ARG A 6 5.18 22.01 4.77
C ARG A 6 5.05 20.67 4.05
N GLY A 7 6.12 19.89 3.97
CA GLY A 7 6.09 18.54 3.40
C GLY A 7 5.18 17.59 4.16
N VAL A 8 5.21 17.62 5.50
CA VAL A 8 4.29 16.84 6.36
C VAL A 8 2.85 17.27 6.12
N HIS A 9 2.59 18.56 5.97
CA HIS A 9 1.25 19.08 5.70
C HIS A 9 0.71 18.57 4.35
N ILE A 10 1.53 18.60 3.28
CA ILE A 10 1.17 18.05 1.97
C ILE A 10 0.77 16.57 2.11
N TRP A 11 1.58 15.77 2.81
CA TRP A 11 1.28 14.36 3.03
C TRP A 11 -0.04 14.15 3.79
N LEU A 12 -0.29 14.90 4.87
CA LEU A 12 -1.53 14.81 5.65
C LEU A 12 -2.77 15.20 4.84
N VAL A 13 -2.68 16.28 4.02
CA VAL A 13 -3.79 16.70 3.16
C VAL A 13 -4.08 15.64 2.11
N MET A 14 -3.04 15.08 1.48
CA MET A 14 -3.18 14.01 0.50
C MET A 14 -3.86 12.77 1.11
N MET A 15 -3.44 12.34 2.31
CA MET A 15 -4.05 11.22 3.02
C MET A 15 -5.52 11.47 3.37
N LYS A 16 -5.85 12.66 3.88
CA LYS A 16 -7.24 13.04 4.19
C LYS A 16 -8.11 13.06 2.92
N ALA A 17 -7.59 13.62 1.84
CA ALA A 17 -8.29 13.64 0.55
C ALA A 17 -8.54 12.22 0.05
N PHE A 18 -7.53 11.33 0.09
CA PHE A 18 -7.68 9.94 -0.29
C PHE A 18 -8.75 9.22 0.54
N HIS A 19 -8.73 9.39 1.87
CA HIS A 19 -9.74 8.80 2.76
C HIS A 19 -11.16 9.28 2.49
N ALA A 20 -11.35 10.53 2.05
CA ALA A 20 -12.65 11.07 1.69
C ALA A 20 -13.13 10.60 0.30
N VAL A 21 -12.22 10.57 -0.67
CA VAL A 21 -12.51 10.21 -2.07
C VAL A 21 -12.73 8.71 -2.23
N ASN A 22 -11.96 7.87 -1.54
CA ASN A 22 -11.99 6.42 -1.72
C ASN A 22 -13.38 5.78 -1.48
N PRO A 23 -14.11 6.07 -0.38
CA PRO A 23 -15.48 5.56 -0.19
C PRO A 23 -16.46 6.08 -1.24
N TYR A 24 -16.28 7.30 -1.72
CA TYR A 24 -17.10 7.86 -2.80
C TYR A 24 -16.87 7.08 -4.11
N ALA A 25 -15.62 6.85 -4.48
CA ALA A 25 -15.25 6.07 -5.65
C ALA A 25 -15.76 4.62 -5.59
N ALA A 26 -15.79 4.02 -4.39
CA ALA A 26 -16.19 2.64 -4.20
C ALA A 26 -17.68 2.37 -4.45
N ARG A 27 -18.55 3.37 -4.41
CA ARG A 27 -20.01 3.20 -4.58
C ARG A 27 -20.37 2.56 -5.91
N SER A 28 -19.69 2.95 -6.99
CA SER A 28 -19.98 2.51 -8.36
C SER A 28 -19.80 1.01 -8.55
N PHE A 29 -18.89 0.37 -7.83
CA PHE A 29 -18.60 -1.06 -7.98
C PHE A 29 -19.10 -1.92 -6.82
N GLN A 30 -19.25 -1.35 -5.62
CA GLN A 30 -19.77 -2.09 -4.45
C GLN A 30 -21.23 -2.49 -4.64
N SER A 31 -22.05 -1.66 -5.29
CA SER A 31 -23.44 -1.98 -5.63
C SER A 31 -23.58 -3.22 -6.55
N HIS A 32 -22.49 -3.59 -7.23
CA HIS A 32 -22.42 -4.79 -8.09
C HIS A 32 -21.71 -5.97 -7.41
N GLY A 33 -21.49 -5.90 -6.08
CA GLY A 33 -20.84 -6.97 -5.32
C GLY A 33 -19.36 -7.16 -5.61
N LEU A 34 -18.67 -6.10 -6.10
CA LEU A 34 -17.23 -6.10 -6.31
C LEU A 34 -16.52 -5.39 -5.15
N GLY A 35 -15.44 -6.00 -4.66
CA GLY A 35 -14.52 -5.34 -3.77
C GLY A 35 -13.53 -4.43 -4.54
N ASP A 36 -12.81 -3.58 -3.83
CA ASP A 36 -11.81 -2.66 -4.40
C ASP A 36 -10.76 -3.39 -5.25
N SER A 37 -10.22 -4.51 -4.76
CA SER A 37 -9.25 -5.31 -5.50
C SER A 37 -9.86 -5.97 -6.76
N ASP A 38 -11.13 -6.39 -6.71
CA ASP A 38 -11.82 -6.97 -7.84
C ASP A 38 -12.01 -5.94 -8.95
N PHE A 39 -12.48 -4.75 -8.58
CA PHE A 39 -12.67 -3.64 -9.52
C PHE A 39 -11.35 -3.25 -10.20
N ARG A 40 -10.28 -3.05 -9.43
CA ARG A 40 -8.96 -2.67 -9.98
C ARG A 40 -8.40 -3.72 -10.95
N VAL A 41 -8.59 -5.00 -10.69
CA VAL A 41 -8.18 -6.07 -11.61
C VAL A 41 -8.96 -6.00 -12.90
N LEU A 42 -10.29 -5.92 -12.83
CA LEU A 42 -11.15 -5.84 -14.01
C LEU A 42 -10.87 -4.58 -14.83
N GLU A 43 -10.68 -3.43 -14.19
CA GLU A 43 -10.31 -2.16 -14.83
C GLU A 43 -8.97 -2.27 -15.56
N ALA A 44 -7.95 -2.85 -14.92
CA ALA A 44 -6.66 -3.05 -15.56
C ALA A 44 -6.78 -3.93 -16.80
N LEU A 45 -7.56 -5.01 -16.74
CA LEU A 45 -7.81 -5.89 -17.90
C LEU A 45 -8.66 -5.22 -18.98
N LEU A 46 -9.60 -4.34 -18.62
CA LEU A 46 -10.39 -3.56 -19.58
C LEU A 46 -9.49 -2.65 -20.42
N HIS A 47 -8.54 -1.96 -19.79
CA HIS A 47 -7.71 -0.95 -20.47
C HIS A 47 -6.42 -1.49 -21.08
N LYS A 48 -5.91 -2.62 -20.60
CA LYS A 48 -4.61 -3.18 -21.02
C LYS A 48 -4.73 -4.50 -21.76
N GLY A 49 -5.93 -5.11 -21.82
CA GLY A 49 -6.13 -6.45 -22.33
C GLY A 49 -5.60 -7.54 -21.40
N PRO A 50 -5.36 -8.75 -21.93
CA PRO A 50 -4.83 -9.86 -21.15
C PRO A 50 -3.49 -9.54 -20.50
N LEU A 51 -3.31 -9.91 -19.23
CA LEU A 51 -2.10 -9.63 -18.45
C LEU A 51 -1.65 -10.86 -17.66
N PRO A 52 -0.33 -11.10 -17.57
CA PRO A 52 0.22 -12.03 -16.58
C PRO A 52 -0.13 -11.61 -15.14
N VAL A 53 -0.56 -12.58 -14.30
CA VAL A 53 -0.98 -12.30 -12.90
C VAL A 53 0.06 -11.49 -12.13
N ASN A 54 1.35 -11.83 -12.27
CA ASN A 54 2.45 -11.16 -11.60
C ASN A 54 2.66 -9.70 -12.06
N THR A 55 2.15 -9.32 -13.23
CA THR A 55 2.27 -7.94 -13.75
C THR A 55 1.07 -7.07 -13.39
N ILE A 56 -0.07 -7.66 -12.98
CA ILE A 56 -1.27 -6.90 -12.60
C ILE A 56 -1.03 -6.19 -11.27
N GLY A 57 -0.54 -6.92 -10.24
CA GLY A 57 -0.40 -6.39 -8.88
C GLY A 57 0.31 -5.04 -8.79
N PRO A 58 1.53 -4.88 -9.33
CA PRO A 58 2.23 -3.59 -9.35
C PRO A 58 1.47 -2.46 -10.04
N LYS A 59 0.70 -2.77 -11.10
CA LYS A 59 -0.07 -1.77 -11.86
C LYS A 59 -1.28 -1.23 -11.11
N VAL A 60 -1.84 -2.05 -10.21
CA VAL A 60 -3.05 -1.71 -9.45
C VAL A 60 -2.80 -1.54 -7.95
N PHE A 61 -1.54 -1.45 -7.54
CA PHE A 61 -1.11 -1.29 -6.15
C PHE A 61 -1.65 -2.38 -5.21
N LEU A 62 -1.64 -3.63 -5.67
CA LEU A 62 -2.01 -4.80 -4.88
C LEU A 62 -0.79 -5.66 -4.58
N THR A 63 -0.76 -6.26 -3.38
CA THR A 63 0.26 -7.24 -3.01
C THR A 63 0.06 -8.54 -3.81
N PRO A 64 1.12 -9.38 -3.97
CA PRO A 64 0.99 -10.68 -4.65
C PRO A 64 -0.11 -11.57 -4.07
N GLY A 65 -0.30 -11.58 -2.75
CA GLY A 65 -1.38 -12.32 -2.10
C GLY A 65 -2.76 -11.75 -2.43
N SER A 66 -2.91 -10.42 -2.36
CA SER A 66 -4.18 -9.77 -2.66
C SER A 66 -4.61 -9.96 -4.12
N ILE A 67 -3.66 -9.95 -5.07
CA ILE A 67 -3.99 -10.16 -6.49
C ILE A 67 -4.45 -11.60 -6.75
N SER A 68 -3.79 -12.60 -6.13
CA SER A 68 -4.19 -14.00 -6.28
C SER A 68 -5.61 -14.22 -5.79
N ILE A 69 -5.94 -13.71 -4.59
CA ILE A 69 -7.29 -13.82 -4.01
C ILE A 69 -8.34 -13.11 -4.88
N ALA A 70 -8.04 -11.92 -5.40
CA ALA A 70 -8.96 -11.19 -6.27
C ALA A 70 -9.21 -11.94 -7.59
N VAL A 71 -8.15 -12.46 -8.22
CA VAL A 71 -8.25 -13.24 -9.46
C VAL A 71 -9.01 -14.55 -9.22
N ASP A 72 -8.83 -15.21 -8.06
CA ASP A 72 -9.59 -16.42 -7.71
C ASP A 72 -11.10 -16.13 -7.61
N ARG A 73 -11.48 -15.10 -6.85
CA ARG A 73 -12.89 -14.68 -6.75
C ARG A 73 -13.51 -14.32 -8.09
N LEU A 74 -12.77 -13.59 -8.93
CA LEU A 74 -13.25 -13.17 -10.25
C LEU A 74 -13.41 -14.36 -11.19
N TYR A 75 -12.52 -15.36 -11.10
CA TYR A 75 -12.62 -16.60 -11.84
C TYR A 75 -13.84 -17.42 -11.41
N GLU A 76 -14.07 -17.58 -10.12
CA GLU A 76 -15.26 -18.25 -9.56
C GLU A 76 -16.57 -17.55 -9.98
N LYS A 77 -16.59 -16.23 -10.07
CA LYS A 77 -17.73 -15.44 -10.59
C LYS A 77 -17.90 -15.55 -12.12
N GLY A 78 -16.97 -16.20 -12.82
CA GLY A 78 -16.96 -16.32 -14.29
C GLY A 78 -16.70 -15.00 -15.00
N LEU A 79 -15.99 -14.05 -14.36
CA LEU A 79 -15.70 -12.72 -14.90
C LEU A 79 -14.34 -12.67 -15.61
N VAL A 80 -13.43 -13.57 -15.26
CA VAL A 80 -12.12 -13.70 -15.90
C VAL A 80 -11.82 -15.14 -16.26
N THR A 81 -10.94 -15.34 -17.24
CA THR A 81 -10.33 -16.62 -17.60
C THR A 81 -8.89 -16.64 -17.12
N ARG A 82 -8.33 -17.84 -16.99
CA ARG A 82 -6.92 -18.10 -16.72
C ARG A 82 -6.38 -19.04 -17.78
N MET A 83 -5.34 -18.61 -18.46
CA MET A 83 -4.66 -19.42 -19.48
C MET A 83 -3.19 -19.52 -19.12
N GLU A 84 -2.57 -20.65 -19.49
CA GLU A 84 -1.12 -20.76 -19.45
C GLU A 84 -0.53 -19.87 -20.54
N SER A 85 0.57 -19.19 -20.22
CA SER A 85 1.30 -18.43 -21.25
C SER A 85 1.87 -19.39 -22.30
N GLY A 86 1.71 -19.05 -23.57
CA GLY A 86 2.29 -19.85 -24.67
C GLY A 86 3.83 -19.90 -24.67
N THR A 87 4.48 -18.98 -23.96
CA THR A 87 5.95 -18.87 -23.88
C THR A 87 6.53 -19.47 -22.59
N ASP A 88 5.80 -19.42 -21.47
CA ASP A 88 6.20 -20.00 -20.20
C ASP A 88 4.96 -20.53 -19.44
N ARG A 89 4.85 -21.86 -19.33
CA ARG A 89 3.73 -22.54 -18.64
C ARG A 89 3.62 -22.20 -17.15
N ARG A 90 4.65 -21.60 -16.54
CA ARG A 90 4.62 -21.15 -15.15
C ARG A 90 3.89 -19.83 -14.98
N VAL A 91 3.71 -19.09 -16.09
CA VAL A 91 3.04 -17.78 -16.10
C VAL A 91 1.57 -17.98 -16.47
N ARG A 92 0.69 -17.59 -15.59
CA ARG A 92 -0.76 -17.56 -15.86
C ARG A 92 -1.17 -16.17 -16.35
N VAL A 93 -1.79 -16.13 -17.52
CA VAL A 93 -2.38 -14.93 -18.11
C VAL A 93 -3.85 -14.88 -17.74
N VAL A 94 -4.31 -13.74 -17.28
CA VAL A 94 -5.72 -13.46 -16.95
C VAL A 94 -6.31 -12.58 -18.02
N ASP A 95 -7.51 -12.89 -18.47
CA ASP A 95 -8.29 -12.08 -19.40
C ASP A 95 -9.75 -11.99 -18.97
N LEU A 96 -10.44 -10.97 -19.47
CA LEU A 96 -11.89 -10.80 -19.24
C LEU A 96 -12.67 -11.85 -20.04
N THR A 97 -13.69 -12.45 -19.40
CA THR A 97 -14.74 -13.14 -20.17
C THR A 97 -15.65 -12.10 -20.85
N PRO A 98 -16.49 -12.49 -21.83
CA PRO A 98 -17.53 -11.60 -22.37
C PRO A 98 -18.41 -11.00 -21.26
N LYS A 99 -18.83 -11.80 -20.29
CA LYS A 99 -19.59 -11.35 -19.09
C LYS A 99 -18.80 -10.35 -18.24
N GLY A 100 -17.51 -10.62 -18.01
CA GLY A 100 -16.63 -9.73 -17.25
C GLY A 100 -16.43 -8.40 -17.96
N ARG A 101 -16.28 -8.42 -19.27
CA ARG A 101 -16.11 -7.21 -20.10
C ARG A 101 -17.36 -6.35 -20.08
N GLU A 102 -18.52 -6.92 -20.28
CA GLU A 102 -19.81 -6.23 -20.22
C GLU A 102 -20.00 -5.57 -18.84
N LEU A 103 -19.82 -6.34 -17.76
CA LEU A 103 -19.95 -5.85 -16.39
C LEU A 103 -19.01 -4.68 -16.10
N ILE A 104 -17.71 -4.85 -16.37
CA ILE A 104 -16.74 -3.80 -16.04
C ILE A 104 -16.92 -2.55 -16.92
N THR A 105 -17.34 -2.70 -18.19
CA THR A 105 -17.62 -1.55 -19.06
C THR A 105 -18.76 -0.71 -18.49
N THR A 106 -19.83 -1.36 -18.05
CA THR A 106 -20.98 -0.68 -17.43
C THR A 106 -20.58 0.02 -16.12
N ILE A 107 -19.89 -0.70 -15.24
CA ILE A 107 -19.45 -0.13 -13.95
C ILE A 107 -18.47 1.03 -14.16
N PHE A 108 -17.53 0.87 -15.08
CA PHE A 108 -16.52 1.90 -15.36
C PHE A 108 -17.13 3.18 -15.94
N SER A 109 -18.17 3.08 -16.76
CA SER A 109 -18.89 4.26 -17.24
C SER A 109 -19.47 5.08 -16.07
N VAL A 110 -20.18 4.43 -15.16
CA VAL A 110 -20.74 5.07 -13.95
C VAL A 110 -19.63 5.63 -13.06
N HIS A 111 -18.57 4.85 -12.86
CA HIS A 111 -17.41 5.26 -12.07
C HIS A 111 -16.76 6.52 -12.65
N ALA A 112 -16.55 6.57 -13.97
CA ALA A 112 -15.93 7.71 -14.64
C ALA A 112 -16.82 8.97 -14.51
N GLU A 113 -18.13 8.85 -14.66
CA GLU A 113 -19.07 9.96 -14.44
C GLU A 113 -19.02 10.48 -12.99
N ASP A 114 -19.00 9.59 -12.01
CA ASP A 114 -18.96 9.98 -10.60
C ASP A 114 -17.63 10.66 -10.26
N MET A 115 -16.51 10.17 -10.79
CA MET A 115 -15.21 10.82 -10.61
C MET A 115 -15.17 12.19 -11.30
N GLU A 116 -15.78 12.32 -12.46
CA GLU A 116 -15.88 13.64 -13.14
C GLU A 116 -16.73 14.61 -12.33
N LYS A 117 -17.90 14.19 -11.82
CA LYS A 117 -18.72 15.01 -10.91
C LYS A 117 -17.95 15.48 -9.69
N LEU A 118 -17.19 14.57 -9.07
CA LEU A 118 -16.35 14.91 -7.92
C LEU A 118 -15.28 15.94 -8.29
N ALA A 119 -14.67 15.82 -9.47
CA ALA A 119 -13.60 16.69 -9.93
C ALA A 119 -14.11 18.08 -10.41
N GLN A 120 -15.41 18.27 -10.62
CA GLN A 120 -16.00 19.54 -11.13
C GLN A 120 -15.78 20.72 -10.17
N ILE A 121 -15.51 20.49 -8.90
CA ILE A 121 -15.14 21.54 -7.94
C ILE A 121 -13.85 22.27 -8.33
N LEU A 122 -12.98 21.63 -9.12
CA LEU A 122 -11.71 22.17 -9.57
C LEU A 122 -11.84 22.77 -10.96
N LYS A 123 -11.28 23.96 -11.15
CA LYS A 123 -11.16 24.59 -12.49
C LYS A 123 -10.28 23.72 -13.39
N PRO A 124 -10.44 23.76 -14.72
CA PRO A 124 -9.62 22.96 -15.64
C PRO A 124 -8.11 23.10 -15.43
N THR A 125 -7.63 24.30 -15.17
CA THR A 125 -6.21 24.58 -14.89
C THR A 125 -5.75 23.95 -13.58
N GLU A 126 -6.57 23.97 -12.53
CA GLU A 126 -6.27 23.35 -11.22
C GLU A 126 -6.20 21.84 -11.33
N ARG A 127 -7.07 21.20 -12.14
CA ARG A 127 -7.00 19.75 -12.40
C ARG A 127 -5.67 19.35 -13.03
N VAL A 128 -5.23 20.10 -14.05
CA VAL A 128 -3.95 19.85 -14.72
C VAL A 128 -2.79 20.02 -13.75
N GLN A 129 -2.79 21.09 -12.95
CA GLN A 129 -1.75 21.36 -11.95
C GLN A 129 -1.70 20.27 -10.88
N LEU A 130 -2.86 19.86 -10.34
CA LEU A 130 -2.96 18.81 -9.34
C LEU A 130 -2.41 17.46 -9.87
N VAL A 131 -2.85 17.04 -11.05
CA VAL A 131 -2.38 15.81 -11.69
C VAL A 131 -0.86 15.84 -11.89
N ASN A 132 -0.30 16.94 -12.39
CA ASN A 132 1.14 17.08 -12.61
C ASN A 132 1.91 17.08 -11.29
N ALA A 133 1.41 17.77 -10.26
CA ALA A 133 2.03 17.81 -8.93
C ALA A 133 2.06 16.41 -8.29
N LEU A 134 0.94 15.68 -8.30
CA LEU A 134 0.85 14.32 -7.76
C LEU A 134 1.73 13.33 -8.52
N LYS A 135 1.78 13.40 -9.86
CA LYS A 135 2.67 12.55 -10.67
C LYS A 135 4.14 12.77 -10.34
N ARG A 136 4.58 14.03 -10.20
CA ARG A 136 5.96 14.38 -9.84
C ARG A 136 6.31 13.88 -8.44
N LEU A 137 5.41 14.11 -7.47
CA LEU A 137 5.61 13.68 -6.09
C LEU A 137 5.69 12.16 -6.00
N GLY A 138 4.76 11.45 -6.64
CA GLY A 138 4.73 9.98 -6.64
C GLY A 138 5.96 9.36 -7.32
N LYS A 139 6.41 9.93 -8.45
CA LYS A 139 7.62 9.49 -9.14
C LYS A 139 8.85 9.66 -8.25
N HIS A 140 9.03 10.83 -7.66
CA HIS A 140 10.15 11.11 -6.77
C HIS A 140 10.15 10.21 -5.53
N ALA A 141 8.97 9.97 -4.94
CA ALA A 141 8.86 9.06 -3.80
C ALA A 141 9.24 7.61 -4.16
N ALA A 142 8.85 7.12 -5.35
CA ALA A 142 9.20 5.79 -5.82
C ALA A 142 10.72 5.65 -6.07
N GLU A 143 11.35 6.66 -6.69
CA GLU A 143 12.79 6.71 -6.91
C GLU A 143 13.57 6.74 -5.59
N SER A 144 13.11 7.56 -4.63
CA SER A 144 13.71 7.67 -3.30
C SER A 144 13.57 6.40 -2.47
N ALA A 145 12.47 5.66 -2.62
CA ALA A 145 12.28 4.37 -1.96
C ALA A 145 13.17 3.27 -2.55
N ALA A 146 13.50 3.34 -3.84
CA ALA A 146 14.41 2.43 -4.49
C ALA A 146 15.88 2.71 -4.12
N ASP A 147 16.20 3.94 -3.75
CA ASP A 147 17.52 4.33 -3.28
C ASP A 147 17.66 4.02 -1.78
N ASN A 148 18.30 2.88 -1.47
CA ASN A 148 18.55 2.41 -0.10
C ASN A 148 19.34 3.38 0.79
N SER A 149 19.79 4.52 0.27
CA SER A 149 20.49 5.56 1.05
C SER A 149 19.60 6.21 2.11
N LEU A 150 18.28 6.17 1.97
CA LEU A 150 17.32 6.70 2.95
C LEU A 150 17.09 5.77 4.17
N HIS A 151 17.47 4.50 4.09
CA HIS A 151 17.33 3.56 5.20
C HIS A 151 18.24 3.89 6.41
N ARG A 152 19.26 4.73 6.23
CA ARG A 152 20.15 5.13 7.34
C ARG A 152 19.53 6.12 8.34
N LEU A 153 18.36 6.67 8.03
CA LEU A 153 17.65 7.60 8.93
C LEU A 153 16.61 6.93 9.82
N THR A 154 16.41 5.62 9.68
CA THR A 154 15.42 4.83 10.45
C THR A 154 16.03 3.77 11.34
N GLU A 155 17.33 3.84 11.65
CA GLU A 155 17.86 3.04 12.76
C GLU A 155 17.17 3.51 14.05
N PRO A 156 16.52 2.59 14.79
CA PRO A 156 15.95 2.95 16.09
C PRO A 156 17.10 3.46 16.97
N VAL A 157 16.91 4.66 17.52
CA VAL A 157 17.81 5.20 18.56
C VAL A 157 17.92 4.11 19.62
N GLN A 158 19.07 3.44 19.70
CA GLN A 158 19.34 2.49 20.76
C GLN A 158 19.25 3.27 22.08
N PRO A 159 18.42 2.84 23.04
CA PRO A 159 18.40 3.48 24.35
C PRO A 159 19.80 3.41 24.92
N GLY A 160 20.38 4.56 25.20
CA GLY A 160 21.75 4.68 25.70
C GLY A 160 21.95 3.72 26.87
N LYS A 161 22.95 2.86 26.78
CA LYS A 161 23.45 2.08 27.93
C LYS A 161 23.81 3.10 29.01
N SER A 162 22.99 3.19 30.04
CA SER A 162 23.26 3.94 31.24
C SER A 162 24.62 3.51 31.80
N GLN A 163 25.57 4.44 31.83
CA GLN A 163 26.84 4.28 32.57
C GLN A 163 26.53 4.36 34.09
N ALA A 164 25.96 3.32 34.64
CA ALA A 164 25.70 3.19 36.05
C ALA A 164 26.01 1.77 36.50
N GLU A 165 27.28 1.36 36.40
CA GLU A 165 27.78 0.21 37.12
C GLU A 165 29.31 0.18 37.08
N GLN A 166 29.94 1.19 37.64
CA GLN A 166 31.33 1.13 38.07
C GLN A 166 31.50 1.94 39.35
N THR A 167 30.92 1.47 40.42
CA THR A 167 31.41 1.81 41.79
C THR A 167 30.93 0.73 42.74
N SER A 168 31.67 -0.33 42.83
CA SER A 168 31.58 -1.29 43.94
C SER A 168 32.44 -0.77 45.10
N PRO A 169 31.88 -0.52 46.27
CA PRO A 169 32.70 -0.35 47.48
C PRO A 169 33.20 -1.68 47.99
N ARG A 170 34.50 -1.79 48.09
CA ARG A 170 35.27 -2.84 48.73
C ARG A 170 34.86 -2.97 50.21
N LEU A 171 34.09 -4.00 50.54
CA LEU A 171 33.79 -4.34 51.94
C LEU A 171 34.98 -5.12 52.55
N LEU A 172 35.56 -4.47 53.54
CA LEU A 172 36.59 -4.99 54.45
C LEU A 172 36.10 -6.25 55.18
N ARG A 173 36.90 -7.28 55.17
CA ARG A 173 36.80 -8.47 56.03
C ARG A 173 37.16 -8.10 57.44
N SER A 174 36.28 -8.36 58.40
CA SER A 174 36.66 -8.54 59.82
C SER A 174 35.96 -9.78 60.37
N GLY A 175 36.66 -10.70 60.73
CA GLY A 175 36.97 -11.60 61.77
C GLY A 175 35.83 -12.18 62.63
N THR A 176 35.84 -13.47 62.65
CA THR A 176 35.29 -14.49 63.56
C THR A 176 35.04 -13.98 65.03
N PRO A 177 34.25 -14.69 65.92
CA PRO A 177 34.40 -16.11 66.21
C PRO A 177 33.13 -16.97 66.48
N ARG A 178 33.36 -18.30 66.44
CA ARG A 178 32.49 -19.37 66.86
C ARG A 178 31.93 -19.21 68.28
N ARG A 179 30.68 -19.63 68.47
CA ARG A 179 30.24 -20.20 69.76
C ARG A 179 29.27 -21.37 69.55
N THR A 180 29.74 -22.51 69.98
CA THR A 180 29.05 -23.78 70.20
C THR A 180 28.09 -23.61 71.39
N ILE A 181 26.89 -24.16 71.37
CA ILE A 181 26.23 -24.80 72.51
C ILE A 181 25.08 -25.71 71.98
N ARG A 182 25.18 -26.95 72.37
CA ARG A 182 24.28 -28.05 72.54
C ARG A 182 22.84 -27.67 73.01
N ARG A 183 21.85 -28.23 72.44
CA ARG A 183 21.05 -29.38 72.92
C ARG A 183 20.10 -29.80 71.80
#